data_79bee4f152509308e54f6464e251ab53
#
_entry.id   79bee4f152509308e54f6464e251ab53
#
_cell.length_a   1.000
_cell.length_b   1.000
_cell.length_c   1.000
_cell.angle_alpha   90.00
_cell.angle_beta   90.00
_cell.angle_gamma   90.00
#
_symmetry.space_group_name_H-M   'P 1'
#
loop_
_entity.id
_entity.type
_entity.pdbx_description
1 polymer ?
#
loop_
_entity_poly.entity_id
_entity_poly.type
_entity_poly.pdbx_seq_one_letter_code
_entity_poly.pdbx_strand_id
1 'polypeptide(L)'
;MGSCNCIPKKQAEQELHTQRGSSDHHIADKEKQPEEKSFCHEDNKPLNDEAQQLVQSTKGIQKKLPRINMTNGGYYEGEWFNCMRHGQGIHYWADGGHYEGQWKNDKAEGYGKLVHCDGDVYDGQWANDMANGKGTYTHAGGARYEGDWLNDQQHGFGTEVWPDGSKYEGMYTFGKKNGRGKLQFADNSLYEGEFLDNEISGNGRYVWNDGKTYVGSWLNNKMNGYGETIWPDGKSYKGQYLDDKKHGQGVFSWNNGKRYEGEWALGKQNGKGVIITETGERKAGIWENGRRIKVEGENDQTAEGET
;
A
#
# COMPACT_ATOMS: atom_id res chain seq x y z
N MET A 1 33.37 6.28 -18.35
CA MET A 1 32.29 7.14 -18.87
C MET A 1 30.99 6.40 -18.62
N GLY A 2 30.31 6.72 -17.55
CA GLY A 2 28.98 6.23 -17.20
C GLY A 2 28.23 7.41 -16.65
N SER A 3 27.47 8.07 -17.52
CA SER A 3 26.60 9.17 -17.18
C SER A 3 25.38 8.65 -16.41
N CYS A 4 25.14 9.13 -15.21
CA CYS A 4 23.82 9.04 -14.57
C CYS A 4 22.82 9.81 -15.42
N ASN A 5 21.92 9.10 -16.09
CA ASN A 5 20.80 9.71 -16.79
C ASN A 5 19.74 10.11 -15.76
N CYS A 6 19.74 11.38 -15.38
CA CYS A 6 18.56 12.02 -14.79
C CYS A 6 17.50 12.12 -15.89
N ILE A 7 16.43 11.35 -15.81
CA ILE A 7 15.27 11.44 -16.70
C ILE A 7 14.56 12.76 -16.43
N PRO A 8 14.33 13.64 -17.44
CA PRO A 8 13.67 14.93 -17.22
C PRO A 8 12.20 14.74 -16.86
N LYS A 9 11.77 15.45 -15.80
CA LYS A 9 10.36 15.65 -15.44
C LYS A 9 9.62 16.31 -16.60
N LYS A 10 8.88 15.54 -17.41
CA LYS A 10 7.76 16.00 -18.23
C LYS A 10 6.93 14.79 -18.63
N GLN A 11 5.90 14.49 -17.83
CA GLN A 11 4.65 13.80 -18.20
C GLN A 11 3.93 13.30 -16.91
N ALA A 12 3.50 14.23 -16.06
CA ALA A 12 2.59 13.90 -14.96
C ALA A 12 1.62 15.07 -14.65
N GLU A 13 1.34 15.91 -15.64
CA GLU A 13 0.32 16.97 -15.52
C GLU A 13 -0.57 17.01 -16.76
N GLN A 14 -1.33 15.92 -17.01
CA GLN A 14 -2.51 15.95 -17.88
C GLN A 14 -3.26 14.64 -17.71
N GLU A 15 -4.17 14.60 -16.74
CA GLU A 15 -5.40 13.80 -16.74
C GLU A 15 -6.15 13.99 -15.40
N LEU A 16 -6.49 15.25 -15.11
CA LEU A 16 -7.35 15.62 -14.00
C LEU A 16 -8.37 16.66 -14.47
N HIS A 17 -9.22 16.27 -15.43
CA HIS A 17 -10.51 16.90 -15.68
C HIS A 17 -11.33 16.03 -16.64
N THR A 18 -12.35 15.44 -16.11
CA THR A 18 -13.67 15.13 -16.64
C THR A 18 -14.15 13.78 -16.08
N GLN A 19 -14.96 13.84 -15.05
CA GLN A 19 -16.30 13.24 -15.03
C GLN A 19 -16.90 13.38 -13.63
N ARG A 20 -17.74 14.38 -13.45
CA ARG A 20 -18.78 14.38 -12.42
C ARG A 20 -19.90 13.50 -12.94
N GLY A 21 -20.32 12.50 -12.14
CA GLY A 21 -21.55 11.78 -12.37
C GLY A 21 -21.46 10.29 -12.08
N SER A 22 -22.12 9.90 -11.03
CA SER A 22 -22.42 8.56 -10.51
C SER A 22 -21.48 8.03 -9.44
N SER A 23 -22.08 7.79 -8.28
CA SER A 23 -21.51 7.24 -7.08
C SER A 23 -21.18 5.74 -7.21
N ASP A 24 -20.15 5.41 -7.97
CA ASP A 24 -19.48 4.13 -7.92
C ASP A 24 -18.00 4.40 -7.62
N HIS A 25 -17.67 4.38 -6.32
CA HIS A 25 -16.28 4.47 -5.90
C HIS A 25 -15.58 3.15 -6.24
N HIS A 26 -14.97 3.11 -7.41
CA HIS A 26 -13.92 2.15 -7.70
C HIS A 26 -12.75 2.40 -6.74
N ILE A 27 -12.46 1.43 -5.89
CA ILE A 27 -11.16 1.29 -5.24
C ILE A 27 -10.22 0.76 -6.34
N ALA A 28 -9.85 1.61 -7.26
CA ALA A 28 -8.94 1.23 -8.33
C ALA A 28 -7.99 2.41 -8.61
N ASP A 29 -6.71 2.07 -8.62
CA ASP A 29 -5.61 2.82 -9.20
C ASP A 29 -5.24 4.17 -8.58
N LYS A 30 -4.60 4.13 -7.40
CA LYS A 30 -3.62 5.15 -7.02
C LYS A 30 -2.53 4.60 -6.09
N GLU A 31 -1.81 3.60 -6.53
CA GLU A 31 -0.49 3.32 -5.94
C GLU A 31 0.49 2.96 -7.05
N LYS A 32 1.05 3.98 -7.73
CA LYS A 32 2.41 3.82 -8.24
C LYS A 32 3.30 3.88 -7.00
N GLN A 33 3.75 2.70 -6.56
CA GLN A 33 4.84 2.62 -5.61
C GLN A 33 6.03 3.40 -6.18
N PRO A 34 6.78 4.15 -5.35
CA PRO A 34 8.08 4.64 -5.75
C PRO A 34 8.91 3.42 -6.17
N GLU A 35 9.50 3.47 -7.37
CA GLU A 35 10.43 2.45 -7.83
C GLU A 35 11.47 2.22 -6.74
N GLU A 36 11.67 0.97 -6.32
CA GLU A 36 12.66 0.58 -5.34
C GLU A 36 14.04 1.04 -5.84
N LYS A 37 14.53 2.13 -5.27
CA LYS A 37 15.89 2.59 -5.52
C LYS A 37 16.81 1.72 -4.66
N SER A 38 17.66 0.94 -5.29
CA SER A 38 18.79 0.29 -4.62
C SER A 38 19.67 1.37 -3.98
N PHE A 39 19.95 1.22 -2.69
CA PHE A 39 20.80 2.15 -1.94
C PHE A 39 22.31 1.94 -2.21
N CYS A 40 22.66 0.99 -3.07
CA CYS A 40 24.05 0.64 -3.33
C CYS A 40 24.72 1.60 -4.32
N HIS A 41 25.67 2.38 -3.85
CA HIS A 41 26.62 3.08 -4.71
C HIS A 41 27.93 2.26 -4.77
N GLU A 42 28.36 1.92 -5.99
CA GLU A 42 29.67 1.26 -6.20
C GLU A 42 30.81 2.30 -6.09
N ASP A 43 31.47 2.36 -4.92
CA ASP A 43 32.55 3.30 -4.63
C ASP A 43 33.97 2.71 -4.85
N ASN A 44 34.14 1.83 -5.80
CA ASN A 44 35.46 1.24 -6.10
C ASN A 44 36.29 2.10 -7.06
N LYS A 45 36.64 3.35 -6.67
CA LYS A 45 37.57 4.16 -7.45
C LYS A 45 38.85 4.46 -6.69
N PRO A 46 40.04 4.36 -7.35
CA PRO A 46 41.30 4.52 -6.68
C PRO A 46 41.47 5.95 -6.11
N LEU A 47 42.05 6.03 -4.92
CA LEU A 47 42.54 7.24 -4.29
C LEU A 47 43.73 7.75 -5.09
N ASN A 48 43.98 9.06 -5.08
CA ASN A 48 45.27 9.60 -5.60
C ASN A 48 46.45 9.20 -4.68
N ASP A 49 47.67 9.39 -5.16
CA ASP A 49 48.85 8.90 -4.45
C ASP A 49 49.04 9.49 -3.04
N GLU A 50 48.68 10.77 -2.86
CA GLU A 50 48.75 11.45 -1.55
C GLU A 50 47.72 10.86 -0.59
N ALA A 51 46.48 10.68 -1.01
CA ALA A 51 45.40 10.05 -0.25
C ALA A 51 45.76 8.61 0.13
N GLN A 52 46.37 7.84 -0.80
CA GLN A 52 46.82 6.49 -0.54
C GLN A 52 47.88 6.44 0.58
N GLN A 53 48.84 7.35 0.60
CA GLN A 53 49.85 7.42 1.67
C GLN A 53 49.22 7.71 3.03
N LEU A 54 48.29 8.66 3.10
CA LEU A 54 47.53 8.97 4.34
C LEU A 54 46.74 7.76 4.83
N VAL A 55 46.02 7.10 3.97
CA VAL A 55 45.22 5.92 4.30
C VAL A 55 46.08 4.74 4.73
N GLN A 56 47.28 4.52 4.13
CA GLN A 56 48.24 3.50 4.56
C GLN A 56 48.70 3.70 6.01
N SER A 57 48.69 4.91 6.55
CA SER A 57 49.02 5.19 7.95
C SER A 57 48.02 4.60 8.96
N THR A 58 46.90 4.05 8.50
CA THR A 58 45.86 3.47 9.36
C THR A 58 45.97 1.94 9.50
N LYS A 59 47.02 1.33 8.94
CA LYS A 59 47.26 -0.11 9.10
C LYS A 59 47.48 -0.49 10.59
N GLY A 60 46.58 -1.36 11.08
CA GLY A 60 46.61 -1.83 12.47
C GLY A 60 46.11 -0.83 13.51
N ILE A 61 45.75 0.39 13.12
CA ILE A 61 45.33 1.47 14.05
C ILE A 61 44.10 2.19 13.50
N GLN A 62 43.04 2.28 14.31
CA GLN A 62 41.88 3.15 13.99
C GLN A 62 42.27 4.62 14.19
N LYS A 63 42.08 5.43 13.16
CA LYS A 63 42.51 6.82 13.15
C LYS A 63 41.55 7.69 12.31
N LYS A 64 41.20 8.83 12.84
CA LYS A 64 40.51 9.89 12.05
C LYS A 64 41.53 10.57 11.16
N LEU A 65 41.23 10.62 9.86
CA LEU A 65 42.04 11.33 8.86
C LEU A 65 41.36 12.66 8.48
N PRO A 66 42.15 13.61 7.93
CA PRO A 66 41.59 14.76 7.22
C PRO A 66 40.70 14.30 6.06
N ARG A 67 39.97 15.21 5.48
CA ARG A 67 39.16 14.99 4.27
C ARG A 67 40.00 14.29 3.18
N ILE A 68 39.54 13.12 2.74
CA ILE A 68 40.16 12.35 1.67
C ILE A 68 39.31 12.50 0.42
N ASN A 69 39.85 13.19 -0.59
CA ASN A 69 39.20 13.35 -1.88
C ASN A 69 39.36 12.08 -2.74
N MET A 70 38.30 11.69 -3.42
CA MET A 70 38.25 10.55 -4.32
C MET A 70 38.38 11.00 -5.77
N THR A 71 38.92 10.16 -6.64
CA THR A 71 39.12 10.50 -8.06
C THR A 71 37.82 10.66 -8.85
N ASN A 72 36.68 10.22 -8.31
CA ASN A 72 35.35 10.40 -8.89
C ASN A 72 34.67 11.74 -8.52
N GLY A 73 35.33 12.60 -7.75
CA GLY A 73 34.81 13.90 -7.31
C GLY A 73 34.09 13.86 -5.97
N GLY A 74 33.91 12.68 -5.37
CA GLY A 74 33.42 12.53 -4.00
C GLY A 74 34.54 12.71 -2.97
N TYR A 75 34.18 12.69 -1.68
CA TYR A 75 35.16 12.73 -0.58
C TYR A 75 34.61 12.04 0.66
N TYR A 76 35.53 11.63 1.54
CA TYR A 76 35.19 11.06 2.85
C TYR A 76 35.90 11.81 3.98
N GLU A 77 35.17 12.09 5.05
CA GLU A 77 35.68 12.67 6.30
C GLU A 77 35.30 11.73 7.45
N GLY A 78 36.29 11.10 8.07
CA GLY A 78 35.95 10.14 9.13
C GLY A 78 37.12 9.29 9.59
N GLU A 79 36.76 8.21 10.25
CA GLU A 79 37.71 7.26 10.80
C GLU A 79 38.04 6.16 9.77
N TRP A 80 39.29 5.69 9.85
CA TRP A 80 39.83 4.67 8.99
C TRP A 80 40.50 3.59 9.85
N PHE A 81 40.44 2.35 9.42
CA PHE A 81 41.15 1.20 9.99
C PHE A 81 41.55 0.26 8.89
N ASN A 82 42.82 -0.19 8.89
CA ASN A 82 43.36 -1.08 7.86
C ASN A 82 43.11 -0.61 6.42
N CYS A 83 43.25 0.69 6.16
CA CYS A 83 43.03 1.33 4.87
C CYS A 83 41.54 1.33 4.39
N MET A 84 40.60 1.03 5.25
CA MET A 84 39.17 1.00 4.97
C MET A 84 38.42 2.04 5.82
N ARG A 85 37.36 2.63 5.31
CA ARG A 85 36.44 3.46 6.10
C ARG A 85 35.92 2.63 7.27
N HIS A 86 35.99 3.19 8.48
CA HIS A 86 35.63 2.49 9.71
C HIS A 86 35.17 3.49 10.77
N GLY A 87 34.42 3.06 11.80
CA GLY A 87 33.94 3.98 12.84
C GLY A 87 32.97 5.03 12.32
N GLN A 88 33.11 6.27 12.76
CA GLN A 88 32.22 7.37 12.36
C GLN A 88 32.78 8.11 11.15
N GLY A 89 31.92 8.47 10.20
CA GLY A 89 32.33 9.27 9.05
C GLY A 89 31.21 9.71 8.14
N ILE A 90 31.55 10.69 7.29
CA ILE A 90 30.64 11.21 6.28
C ILE A 90 31.25 11.00 4.91
N HIS A 91 30.51 10.39 4.01
CA HIS A 91 30.85 10.24 2.61
C HIS A 91 29.95 11.13 1.76
N TYR A 92 30.55 11.98 0.94
CA TYR A 92 29.88 12.80 -0.05
C TYR A 92 30.15 12.27 -1.46
N TRP A 93 29.12 12.03 -2.22
CA TRP A 93 29.22 11.67 -3.63
C TRP A 93 29.27 12.91 -4.53
N ALA A 94 29.77 12.75 -5.73
CA ALA A 94 29.92 13.84 -6.70
C ALA A 94 28.56 14.43 -7.17
N ASP A 95 27.48 13.66 -7.06
CA ASP A 95 26.11 14.07 -7.41
C ASP A 95 25.41 14.92 -6.33
N GLY A 96 26.06 15.11 -5.15
CA GLY A 96 25.54 15.88 -4.03
C GLY A 96 24.86 15.03 -2.95
N GLY A 97 24.66 13.74 -3.18
CA GLY A 97 24.21 12.82 -2.13
C GLY A 97 25.31 12.66 -1.04
N HIS A 98 24.90 12.26 0.15
CA HIS A 98 25.86 11.94 1.21
C HIS A 98 25.30 10.93 2.22
N TYR A 99 26.21 10.16 2.81
CA TYR A 99 25.92 9.30 3.96
C TYR A 99 26.72 9.76 5.17
N GLU A 100 26.06 9.94 6.29
CA GLU A 100 26.64 10.23 7.60
C GLU A 100 26.28 9.14 8.58
N GLY A 101 27.26 8.42 9.11
CA GLY A 101 26.98 7.33 10.02
C GLY A 101 28.17 6.43 10.33
N GLN A 102 27.85 5.23 10.73
CA GLN A 102 28.80 4.21 11.12
C GLN A 102 29.29 3.43 9.90
N TRP A 103 30.58 3.11 9.91
CA TRP A 103 31.27 2.38 8.85
C TRP A 103 32.02 1.18 9.40
N LYS A 104 32.05 0.12 8.65
CA LYS A 104 32.84 -1.07 8.96
C LYS A 104 33.38 -1.70 7.68
N ASN A 105 34.72 -1.70 7.54
CA ASN A 105 35.41 -2.28 6.38
C ASN A 105 34.86 -1.76 5.04
N ASP A 106 34.82 -0.42 4.88
CA ASP A 106 34.30 0.32 3.73
C ASP A 106 32.78 0.28 3.51
N LYS A 107 32.04 -0.38 4.37
CA LYS A 107 30.58 -0.51 4.26
C LYS A 107 29.85 0.30 5.32
N ALA A 108 28.69 0.85 4.96
CA ALA A 108 27.75 1.39 5.92
C ALA A 108 27.24 0.28 6.84
N GLU A 109 27.33 0.53 8.15
CA GLU A 109 27.01 -0.44 9.20
C GLU A 109 26.46 0.29 10.41
N GLY A 110 25.58 -0.33 11.21
CA GLY A 110 25.04 0.29 12.42
C GLY A 110 24.03 1.40 12.11
N TYR A 111 24.17 2.59 12.69
CA TYR A 111 23.27 3.71 12.45
C TYR A 111 23.88 4.73 11.49
N GLY A 112 23.04 5.24 10.59
CA GLY A 112 23.46 6.30 9.67
C GLY A 112 22.30 6.88 8.89
N LYS A 113 22.56 8.07 8.33
CA LYS A 113 21.64 8.84 7.52
C LYS A 113 22.17 8.99 6.11
N LEU A 114 21.39 8.59 5.15
CA LEU A 114 21.63 8.78 3.73
C LEU A 114 20.71 9.88 3.19
N VAL A 115 21.29 10.84 2.53
CA VAL A 115 20.57 11.87 1.76
C VAL A 115 20.93 11.68 0.30
N HIS A 116 19.95 11.35 -0.52
CA HIS A 116 20.12 11.21 -1.97
C HIS A 116 20.17 12.56 -2.68
N CYS A 117 20.75 12.60 -3.87
CA CYS A 117 20.84 13.81 -4.68
C CYS A 117 19.48 14.38 -5.10
N ASP A 118 18.42 13.58 -5.13
CA ASP A 118 17.05 13.99 -5.42
C ASP A 118 16.25 14.44 -4.18
N GLY A 119 16.89 14.41 -3.00
CA GLY A 119 16.32 14.85 -1.73
C GLY A 119 15.61 13.76 -0.93
N ASP A 120 15.61 12.53 -1.37
CA ASP A 120 15.15 11.40 -0.57
C ASP A 120 16.09 11.16 0.61
N VAL A 121 15.57 10.79 1.76
CA VAL A 121 16.34 10.60 2.99
C VAL A 121 16.00 9.27 3.63
N TYR A 122 17.03 8.46 3.92
CA TYR A 122 16.91 7.34 4.84
C TYR A 122 17.68 7.64 6.12
N ASP A 123 17.07 7.40 7.26
CA ASP A 123 17.67 7.57 8.60
C ASP A 123 17.35 6.34 9.43
N GLY A 124 18.36 5.50 9.71
CA GLY A 124 18.10 4.23 10.36
C GLY A 124 19.31 3.32 10.46
N GLN A 125 18.99 2.02 10.59
CA GLN A 125 19.99 0.97 10.75
C GLN A 125 20.45 0.44 9.40
N TRP A 126 21.74 0.10 9.35
CA TRP A 126 22.46 -0.38 8.19
C TRP A 126 23.20 -1.69 8.47
N ALA A 127 23.23 -2.56 7.49
CA ALA A 127 24.09 -3.73 7.50
C ALA A 127 24.62 -3.99 6.08
N ASN A 128 25.95 -4.02 5.92
CA ASN A 128 26.61 -4.28 4.63
C ASN A 128 26.15 -3.37 3.49
N ASP A 129 26.06 -2.05 3.69
CA ASP A 129 25.59 -1.02 2.76
C ASP A 129 24.10 -1.04 2.45
N MET A 130 23.32 -1.88 3.11
CA MET A 130 21.87 -1.98 2.93
C MET A 130 21.12 -1.48 4.16
N ALA A 131 19.97 -0.83 3.96
CA ALA A 131 19.01 -0.53 5.02
C ALA A 131 18.53 -1.85 5.66
N ASN A 132 18.71 -1.99 6.97
CA ASN A 132 18.43 -3.25 7.66
C ASN A 132 18.14 -3.00 9.14
N GLY A 133 17.01 -3.46 9.65
CA GLY A 133 16.55 -3.16 11.01
C GLY A 133 15.52 -2.03 11.05
N LYS A 134 15.60 -1.11 12.00
CA LYS A 134 14.66 0.01 12.11
C LYS A 134 15.16 1.23 11.35
N GLY A 135 14.24 1.90 10.63
CA GLY A 135 14.58 3.12 9.91
C GLY A 135 13.38 3.88 9.39
N THR A 136 13.65 5.13 9.04
CA THR A 136 12.70 6.07 8.44
C THR A 136 13.16 6.43 7.04
N TYR A 137 12.31 6.26 6.06
CA TYR A 137 12.50 6.78 4.71
C TYR A 137 11.55 7.94 4.47
N THR A 138 12.09 9.06 4.02
CA THR A 138 11.31 10.25 3.66
C THR A 138 11.59 10.58 2.20
N HIS A 139 10.57 10.45 1.39
CA HIS A 139 10.62 10.82 -0.02
C HIS A 139 10.59 12.34 -0.19
N ALA A 140 11.32 12.89 -1.14
CA ALA A 140 11.33 14.33 -1.45
C ALA A 140 9.93 14.88 -1.76
N GLY A 141 9.03 14.04 -2.28
CA GLY A 141 7.61 14.34 -2.49
C GLY A 141 6.75 14.35 -1.24
N GLY A 142 7.32 14.08 -0.05
CA GLY A 142 6.66 14.18 1.25
C GLY A 142 6.05 12.87 1.78
N ALA A 143 6.09 11.77 1.04
CA ALA A 143 5.72 10.48 1.59
C ALA A 143 6.78 10.01 2.60
N ARG A 144 6.36 9.36 3.68
CA ARG A 144 7.25 8.89 4.75
C ARG A 144 6.86 7.49 5.21
N TYR A 145 7.86 6.60 5.23
CA TYR A 145 7.77 5.29 5.85
C TYR A 145 8.62 5.25 7.12
N GLU A 146 8.11 4.62 8.17
CA GLU A 146 8.83 4.34 9.42
C GLU A 146 8.53 2.90 9.84
N GLY A 147 9.55 2.06 9.94
CA GLY A 147 9.32 0.66 10.26
C GLY A 147 10.55 -0.21 10.18
N ASP A 148 10.30 -1.50 9.99
CA ASP A 148 11.34 -2.51 9.81
C ASP A 148 11.81 -2.54 8.35
N TRP A 149 13.11 -2.82 8.19
CA TRP A 149 13.79 -2.93 6.91
C TRP A 149 14.55 -4.25 6.83
N LEU A 150 14.60 -4.83 5.67
CA LEU A 150 15.40 -6.02 5.37
C LEU A 150 15.98 -5.89 3.96
N ASN A 151 17.33 -5.74 3.89
CA ASN A 151 18.07 -5.65 2.62
C ASN A 151 17.45 -4.60 1.66
N ASP A 152 17.38 -3.33 2.09
CA ASP A 152 16.82 -2.18 1.38
C ASP A 152 15.29 -2.22 1.15
N GLN A 153 14.59 -3.23 1.63
CA GLN A 153 13.15 -3.37 1.44
C GLN A 153 12.38 -3.18 2.76
N GLN A 154 11.24 -2.54 2.68
CA GLN A 154 10.27 -2.49 3.78
C GLN A 154 9.90 -3.92 4.20
N HIS A 155 9.95 -4.22 5.49
CA HIS A 155 9.68 -5.56 6.00
C HIS A 155 9.09 -5.48 7.41
N GLY A 156 8.45 -6.58 7.90
CA GLY A 156 7.89 -6.56 9.25
C GLY A 156 6.81 -5.51 9.44
N PHE A 157 6.80 -4.84 10.60
CA PHE A 157 5.79 -3.83 10.89
C PHE A 157 6.28 -2.43 10.50
N GLY A 158 5.40 -1.67 9.84
CA GLY A 158 5.69 -0.29 9.46
C GLY A 158 4.46 0.60 9.35
N THR A 159 4.74 1.89 9.35
CA THR A 159 3.77 2.97 9.13
C THR A 159 4.19 3.78 7.91
N GLU A 160 3.29 3.97 6.97
CA GLU A 160 3.49 4.81 5.80
C GLU A 160 2.45 5.93 5.77
N VAL A 161 2.89 7.17 5.51
CA VAL A 161 2.05 8.35 5.42
C VAL A 161 2.32 9.06 4.10
N TRP A 162 1.27 9.41 3.38
CA TRP A 162 1.36 10.11 2.10
C TRP A 162 0.98 11.59 2.23
N PRO A 163 1.39 12.44 1.27
CA PRO A 163 1.12 13.87 1.30
C PRO A 163 -0.36 14.25 1.29
N ASP A 164 -1.23 13.38 0.77
CA ASP A 164 -2.68 13.56 0.77
C ASP A 164 -3.33 13.28 2.13
N GLY A 165 -2.53 12.89 3.13
CA GLY A 165 -2.97 12.56 4.49
C GLY A 165 -3.41 11.10 4.67
N SER A 166 -3.38 10.30 3.61
CA SER A 166 -3.62 8.86 3.76
C SER A 166 -2.50 8.20 4.59
N LYS A 167 -2.84 7.13 5.29
CA LYS A 167 -1.91 6.43 6.20
C LYS A 167 -2.17 4.93 6.17
N TYR A 168 -1.10 4.17 6.00
CA TYR A 168 -1.11 2.72 6.25
C TYR A 168 -0.30 2.40 7.52
N GLU A 169 -0.77 1.43 8.28
CA GLU A 169 -0.10 0.90 9.46
C GLU A 169 -0.31 -0.62 9.49
N GLY A 170 0.75 -1.40 9.32
CA GLY A 170 0.61 -2.84 9.21
C GLY A 170 1.87 -3.56 8.77
N MET A 171 1.67 -4.80 8.32
CA MET A 171 2.74 -5.71 7.96
C MET A 171 3.19 -5.51 6.52
N TYR A 172 4.50 -5.63 6.31
CA TYR A 172 5.18 -5.62 5.02
C TYR A 172 5.99 -6.91 4.84
N THR A 173 6.09 -7.35 3.61
CA THR A 173 6.96 -8.45 3.20
C THR A 173 7.60 -8.06 1.88
N PHE A 174 8.93 -7.87 1.87
CA PHE A 174 9.73 -7.49 0.70
C PHE A 174 9.12 -6.32 -0.09
N GLY A 175 8.95 -5.17 0.57
CA GLY A 175 8.45 -3.93 -0.02
C GLY A 175 6.93 -3.86 -0.24
N LYS A 176 6.19 -4.92 0.03
CA LYS A 176 4.74 -4.97 -0.22
C LYS A 176 3.94 -5.09 1.07
N LYS A 177 2.80 -4.41 1.14
CA LYS A 177 1.80 -4.62 2.20
C LYS A 177 1.33 -6.07 2.14
N ASN A 178 1.48 -6.81 3.23
CA ASN A 178 1.17 -8.24 3.27
C ASN A 178 0.83 -8.67 4.70
N GLY A 179 -0.28 -9.38 4.89
CA GLY A 179 -0.79 -9.71 6.21
C GLY A 179 -1.76 -8.66 6.74
N ARG A 180 -1.83 -8.45 8.04
CA ARG A 180 -2.79 -7.52 8.65
C ARG A 180 -2.30 -6.09 8.64
N GLY A 181 -3.23 -5.18 8.35
CA GLY A 181 -2.97 -3.75 8.36
C GLY A 181 -4.23 -2.90 8.43
N LYS A 182 -4.01 -1.62 8.62
CA LYS A 182 -5.02 -0.57 8.70
C LYS A 182 -4.65 0.51 7.70
N LEU A 183 -5.55 0.82 6.77
CA LEU A 183 -5.39 1.85 5.77
C LEU A 183 -6.46 2.92 5.97
N GLN A 184 -6.04 4.12 6.28
CA GLN A 184 -6.87 5.32 6.28
C GLN A 184 -6.66 6.05 4.96
N PHE A 185 -7.74 6.30 4.24
CA PHE A 185 -7.74 7.04 2.98
C PHE A 185 -7.82 8.55 3.22
N ALA A 186 -7.46 9.33 2.21
CA ALA A 186 -7.50 10.78 2.26
C ALA A 186 -8.92 11.36 2.51
N ASP A 187 -9.96 10.63 2.12
CA ASP A 187 -11.36 10.98 2.35
C ASP A 187 -11.89 10.56 3.74
N ASN A 188 -10.99 10.08 4.65
CA ASN A 188 -11.28 9.51 5.97
C ASN A 188 -12.02 8.16 5.96
N SER A 189 -12.17 7.52 4.81
CA SER A 189 -12.56 6.12 4.77
C SER A 189 -11.46 5.27 5.42
N LEU A 190 -11.85 4.12 5.98
CA LEU A 190 -10.94 3.28 6.74
C LEU A 190 -11.12 1.82 6.35
N TYR A 191 -10.02 1.15 6.04
CA TYR A 191 -9.97 -0.30 5.95
C TYR A 191 -9.11 -0.88 7.08
N GLU A 192 -9.58 -1.96 7.70
CA GLU A 192 -8.83 -2.75 8.66
C GLU A 192 -9.03 -4.24 8.34
N GLY A 193 -7.94 -4.92 7.99
CA GLY A 193 -8.04 -6.30 7.54
C GLY A 193 -6.76 -6.84 6.94
N GLU A 194 -6.91 -7.80 6.04
CA GLU A 194 -5.81 -8.51 5.42
C GLU A 194 -5.43 -7.88 4.08
N PHE A 195 -4.13 -7.91 3.79
CA PHE A 195 -3.51 -7.47 2.55
C PHE A 195 -2.72 -8.63 1.95
N LEU A 196 -2.67 -8.70 0.65
CA LEU A 196 -1.81 -9.61 -0.13
C LEU A 196 -1.20 -8.80 -1.29
N ASP A 197 0.12 -8.70 -1.31
CA ASP A 197 0.88 -8.01 -2.37
C ASP A 197 0.35 -6.60 -2.70
N ASN A 198 0.13 -5.76 -1.67
CA ASN A 198 -0.43 -4.40 -1.70
C ASN A 198 -1.95 -4.31 -1.91
N GLU A 199 -2.63 -5.39 -2.20
CA GLU A 199 -4.07 -5.39 -2.43
C GLU A 199 -4.84 -5.80 -1.17
N ILE A 200 -6.01 -5.19 -0.97
CA ILE A 200 -6.97 -5.64 0.04
C ILE A 200 -7.46 -7.03 -0.39
N SER A 201 -7.17 -8.06 0.42
CA SER A 201 -7.50 -9.45 0.11
C SER A 201 -7.59 -10.27 1.39
N GLY A 202 -8.51 -11.23 1.48
CA GLY A 202 -8.81 -11.96 2.72
C GLY A 202 -10.00 -11.36 3.46
N ASN A 203 -9.97 -11.29 4.78
CA ASN A 203 -11.08 -10.77 5.57
C ASN A 203 -10.77 -9.36 6.11
N GLY A 204 -11.78 -8.49 6.07
CA GLY A 204 -11.59 -7.13 6.55
C GLY A 204 -12.88 -6.35 6.73
N ARG A 205 -12.73 -5.21 7.42
CA ARG A 205 -13.78 -4.23 7.67
C ARG A 205 -13.43 -2.92 6.93
N TYR A 206 -14.36 -2.45 6.13
CA TYR A 206 -14.28 -1.14 5.48
C TYR A 206 -15.35 -0.21 6.04
N VAL A 207 -14.97 1.02 6.35
CA VAL A 207 -15.88 2.09 6.76
C VAL A 207 -15.70 3.24 5.78
N TRP A 208 -16.73 3.53 5.01
CA TRP A 208 -16.73 4.68 4.10
C TRP A 208 -16.94 5.99 4.87
N ASN A 209 -16.53 7.10 4.27
CA ASN A 209 -16.68 8.44 4.85
C ASN A 209 -18.14 8.85 5.11
N ASP A 210 -19.10 8.25 4.39
CA ASP A 210 -20.54 8.44 4.58
C ASP A 210 -21.10 7.62 5.76
N GLY A 211 -20.28 6.79 6.41
CA GLY A 211 -20.67 5.93 7.53
C GLY A 211 -21.20 4.55 7.11
N LYS A 212 -21.27 4.24 5.82
CA LYS A 212 -21.52 2.88 5.35
C LYS A 212 -20.39 1.97 5.84
N THR A 213 -20.70 0.74 6.25
CA THR A 213 -19.71 -0.26 6.66
C THR A 213 -19.87 -1.56 5.89
N TYR A 214 -18.76 -2.22 5.62
CA TYR A 214 -18.74 -3.58 5.12
C TYR A 214 -17.80 -4.42 5.99
N VAL A 215 -18.22 -5.62 6.33
CA VAL A 215 -17.40 -6.63 7.01
C VAL A 215 -17.55 -7.93 6.25
N GLY A 216 -16.45 -8.45 5.74
CA GLY A 216 -16.52 -9.67 4.94
C GLY A 216 -15.23 -9.97 4.19
N SER A 217 -15.36 -10.83 3.18
CA SER A 217 -14.25 -11.30 2.36
C SER A 217 -13.98 -10.34 1.20
N TRP A 218 -12.69 -10.22 0.87
CA TRP A 218 -12.14 -9.36 -0.17
C TRP A 218 -11.25 -10.16 -1.10
N LEU A 219 -11.20 -9.77 -2.34
CA LEU A 219 -10.26 -10.30 -3.34
C LEU A 219 -9.87 -9.17 -4.29
N ASN A 220 -8.56 -8.87 -4.37
CA ASN A 220 -8.00 -7.87 -5.27
C ASN A 220 -8.77 -6.53 -5.18
N ASN A 221 -8.83 -5.96 -3.96
CA ASN A 221 -9.49 -4.70 -3.63
C ASN A 221 -11.02 -4.66 -3.82
N LYS A 222 -11.67 -5.80 -4.05
CA LYS A 222 -13.11 -5.89 -4.27
C LYS A 222 -13.79 -6.76 -3.20
N MET A 223 -15.01 -6.38 -2.81
CA MET A 223 -15.86 -7.25 -2.01
C MET A 223 -16.16 -8.53 -2.81
N ASN A 224 -15.76 -9.67 -2.27
CA ASN A 224 -15.91 -10.98 -2.94
C ASN A 224 -16.07 -12.09 -1.90
N GLY A 225 -17.02 -13.00 -2.11
CA GLY A 225 -17.37 -14.02 -1.12
C GLY A 225 -18.48 -13.56 -0.18
N TYR A 226 -18.44 -13.94 1.09
CA TYR A 226 -19.52 -13.64 2.03
C TYR A 226 -19.21 -12.38 2.85
N GLY A 227 -20.23 -11.52 3.03
CA GLY A 227 -20.08 -10.32 3.82
C GLY A 227 -21.39 -9.64 4.20
N GLU A 228 -21.26 -8.62 5.04
CA GLU A 228 -22.37 -7.80 5.52
C GLU A 228 -22.09 -6.32 5.31
N THR A 229 -22.99 -5.64 4.61
CA THR A 229 -23.00 -4.17 4.46
C THR A 229 -24.10 -3.59 5.32
N ILE A 230 -23.77 -2.52 6.06
CA ILE A 230 -24.72 -1.73 6.83
C ILE A 230 -24.63 -0.27 6.35
N TRP A 231 -25.76 0.31 6.00
CA TRP A 231 -25.87 1.70 5.57
C TRP A 231 -26.28 2.61 6.74
N PRO A 232 -25.93 3.90 6.74
CA PRO A 232 -26.26 4.84 7.80
C PRO A 232 -27.76 4.97 8.07
N ASP A 233 -28.59 4.73 7.07
CA ASP A 233 -30.05 4.77 7.19
C ASP A 233 -30.67 3.51 7.83
N GLY A 234 -29.82 2.59 8.28
CA GLY A 234 -30.24 1.35 8.95
C GLY A 234 -30.57 0.19 8.03
N LYS A 235 -30.46 0.36 6.71
CA LYS A 235 -30.54 -0.77 5.77
C LYS A 235 -29.32 -1.67 5.95
N SER A 236 -29.49 -2.96 5.65
CA SER A 236 -28.37 -3.90 5.62
C SER A 236 -28.52 -4.93 4.51
N TYR A 237 -27.39 -5.48 4.09
CA TYR A 237 -27.32 -6.65 3.25
C TYR A 237 -26.33 -7.64 3.84
N LYS A 238 -26.74 -8.90 3.94
CA LYS A 238 -25.89 -9.99 4.40
C LYS A 238 -26.00 -11.15 3.42
N GLY A 239 -24.88 -11.50 2.77
CA GLY A 239 -24.92 -12.50 1.72
C GLY A 239 -23.63 -12.54 0.92
N GLN A 240 -23.74 -13.14 -0.26
CA GLN A 240 -22.61 -13.31 -1.17
C GLN A 240 -22.40 -12.04 -2.02
N TYR A 241 -21.13 -11.80 -2.34
CA TYR A 241 -20.66 -10.74 -3.22
C TYR A 241 -19.79 -11.35 -4.32
N LEU A 242 -19.83 -10.73 -5.48
CA LEU A 242 -18.93 -11.01 -6.60
C LEU A 242 -18.60 -9.65 -7.26
N ASP A 243 -17.31 -9.29 -7.26
CA ASP A 243 -16.79 -8.03 -7.82
C ASP A 243 -17.66 -6.81 -7.36
N ASP A 244 -17.70 -6.57 -6.04
CA ASP A 244 -18.42 -5.48 -5.37
C ASP A 244 -19.96 -5.54 -5.48
N LYS A 245 -20.51 -6.52 -6.15
CA LYS A 245 -21.95 -6.64 -6.40
C LYS A 245 -22.56 -7.76 -5.58
N LYS A 246 -23.75 -7.53 -5.01
CA LYS A 246 -24.55 -8.57 -4.39
C LYS A 246 -24.76 -9.71 -5.41
N HIS A 247 -24.51 -10.94 -4.97
CA HIS A 247 -24.58 -12.14 -5.82
C HIS A 247 -25.04 -13.34 -5.02
N GLY A 248 -25.45 -14.43 -5.71
CA GLY A 248 -25.85 -15.67 -5.04
C GLY A 248 -26.94 -15.48 -4.00
N GLN A 249 -26.80 -16.11 -2.84
CA GLN A 249 -27.80 -16.03 -1.76
C GLN A 249 -27.51 -14.86 -0.83
N GLY A 250 -28.58 -14.11 -0.46
CA GLY A 250 -28.42 -13.00 0.47
C GLY A 250 -29.74 -12.46 1.00
N VAL A 251 -29.63 -11.77 2.12
CA VAL A 251 -30.75 -11.10 2.81
C VAL A 251 -30.52 -9.60 2.76
N PHE A 252 -31.48 -8.87 2.22
CA PHE A 252 -31.52 -7.42 2.29
C PHE A 252 -32.62 -6.99 3.25
N SER A 253 -32.27 -6.20 4.25
CA SER A 253 -33.19 -5.65 5.25
C SER A 253 -33.32 -4.15 5.06
N TRP A 254 -34.56 -3.66 4.97
CA TRP A 254 -34.88 -2.24 5.00
C TRP A 254 -35.02 -1.74 6.43
N ASN A 255 -34.86 -0.46 6.64
CA ASN A 255 -34.94 0.20 7.94
C ASN A 255 -36.34 0.13 8.60
N ASN A 256 -37.38 -0.15 7.82
CA ASN A 256 -38.74 -0.34 8.30
C ASN A 256 -39.09 -1.78 8.70
N GLY A 257 -38.11 -2.68 8.75
CA GLY A 257 -38.29 -4.08 9.14
C GLY A 257 -38.68 -5.03 7.99
N LYS A 258 -39.01 -4.49 6.80
CA LYS A 258 -39.15 -5.31 5.59
C LYS A 258 -37.87 -5.95 5.21
N ARG A 259 -37.88 -7.20 4.70
CA ARG A 259 -36.68 -7.87 4.19
C ARG A 259 -36.95 -8.71 2.95
N TYR A 260 -35.90 -8.89 2.15
CA TYR A 260 -35.86 -9.84 1.03
C TYR A 260 -34.83 -10.91 1.34
N GLU A 261 -35.21 -12.15 1.24
CA GLU A 261 -34.38 -13.33 1.39
C GLU A 261 -34.39 -14.10 0.05
N GLY A 262 -33.26 -14.23 -0.63
CA GLY A 262 -33.25 -14.90 -1.94
C GLY A 262 -32.00 -14.69 -2.76
N GLU A 263 -32.16 -14.97 -4.05
CA GLU A 263 -31.09 -14.95 -5.03
C GLU A 263 -30.82 -13.54 -5.56
N TRP A 264 -29.56 -13.28 -5.84
CA TRP A 264 -29.04 -12.01 -6.35
C TRP A 264 -28.12 -12.27 -7.54
N ALA A 265 -28.20 -11.41 -8.54
CA ALA A 265 -27.25 -11.39 -9.64
C ALA A 265 -26.94 -9.94 -10.02
N LEU A 266 -25.64 -9.61 -10.18
CA LEU A 266 -25.15 -8.28 -10.59
C LEU A 266 -25.75 -7.12 -9.76
N GLY A 267 -25.89 -7.32 -8.44
CA GLY A 267 -26.40 -6.33 -7.51
C GLY A 267 -27.91 -6.24 -7.38
N LYS A 268 -28.67 -7.01 -8.19
CA LYS A 268 -30.14 -7.00 -8.23
C LYS A 268 -30.72 -8.32 -7.75
N GLN A 269 -31.94 -8.28 -7.20
CA GLN A 269 -32.75 -9.47 -6.94
C GLN A 269 -32.97 -10.23 -8.25
N ASN A 270 -32.66 -11.52 -8.26
CA ASN A 270 -32.75 -12.33 -9.47
C ASN A 270 -32.87 -13.80 -9.10
N GLY A 271 -33.87 -14.53 -9.65
CA GLY A 271 -34.18 -15.90 -9.25
C GLY A 271 -35.23 -15.99 -8.14
N LYS A 272 -35.18 -17.08 -7.38
CA LYS A 272 -36.15 -17.34 -6.30
C LYS A 272 -35.88 -16.47 -5.08
N GLY A 273 -36.96 -16.01 -4.43
CA GLY A 273 -36.83 -15.26 -3.19
C GLY A 273 -38.16 -15.09 -2.46
N VAL A 274 -38.06 -14.50 -1.26
CA VAL A 274 -39.22 -14.23 -0.40
C VAL A 274 -39.09 -12.79 0.10
N ILE A 275 -40.14 -12.00 -0.08
CA ILE A 275 -40.29 -10.74 0.66
C ILE A 275 -41.04 -11.05 1.95
N ILE A 276 -40.50 -10.53 3.05
CA ILE A 276 -41.13 -10.54 4.35
C ILE A 276 -41.48 -9.09 4.68
N THR A 277 -42.77 -8.82 4.86
CA THR A 277 -43.25 -7.47 5.18
C THR A 277 -42.95 -7.05 6.61
N GLU A 278 -43.15 -5.81 6.96
CA GLU A 278 -43.04 -5.27 8.31
C GLU A 278 -43.93 -6.00 9.31
N THR A 279 -45.07 -6.53 8.86
CA THR A 279 -46.01 -7.32 9.67
C THR A 279 -45.67 -8.81 9.75
N GLY A 280 -44.57 -9.24 9.07
CA GLY A 280 -44.13 -10.64 9.05
C GLY A 280 -44.77 -11.49 7.97
N GLU A 281 -45.63 -10.94 7.13
CA GLU A 281 -46.25 -11.67 6.01
C GLU A 281 -45.17 -12.07 5.00
N ARG A 282 -45.16 -13.34 4.55
CA ARG A 282 -44.20 -13.90 3.61
C ARG A 282 -44.80 -14.00 2.21
N LYS A 283 -44.12 -13.43 1.21
CA LYS A 283 -44.54 -13.43 -0.20
C LYS A 283 -43.40 -14.01 -1.05
N ALA A 284 -43.49 -15.29 -1.38
CA ALA A 284 -42.55 -15.95 -2.25
C ALA A 284 -42.80 -15.56 -3.73
N GLY A 285 -41.75 -15.68 -4.54
CA GLY A 285 -41.84 -15.39 -5.96
C GLY A 285 -40.55 -15.55 -6.71
N ILE A 286 -40.58 -15.20 -7.99
CA ILE A 286 -39.42 -15.17 -8.87
C ILE A 286 -39.15 -13.71 -9.26
N TRP A 287 -37.87 -13.34 -9.22
CA TRP A 287 -37.40 -12.00 -9.58
C TRP A 287 -36.53 -12.05 -10.83
N GLU A 288 -36.61 -11.01 -11.62
CA GLU A 288 -35.72 -10.77 -12.74
C GLU A 288 -35.33 -9.27 -12.73
N ASN A 289 -34.03 -9.01 -12.73
CA ASN A 289 -33.47 -7.64 -12.74
C ASN A 289 -34.04 -6.70 -11.65
N GLY A 290 -34.37 -7.22 -10.45
CA GLY A 290 -34.92 -6.47 -9.33
C GLY A 290 -36.45 -6.31 -9.34
N ARG A 291 -37.14 -6.88 -10.30
CA ARG A 291 -38.61 -6.87 -10.37
C ARG A 291 -39.17 -8.26 -10.13
N ARG A 292 -40.24 -8.39 -9.33
CA ARG A 292 -40.93 -9.65 -9.16
C ARG A 292 -41.78 -9.91 -10.39
N ILE A 293 -41.52 -11.03 -11.10
CA ILE A 293 -42.21 -11.42 -12.35
C ILE A 293 -43.23 -12.52 -12.14
N LYS A 294 -43.12 -13.30 -11.04
CA LYS A 294 -44.11 -14.35 -10.71
C LYS A 294 -44.33 -14.41 -9.20
N VAL A 295 -45.57 -14.65 -8.76
CA VAL A 295 -45.94 -14.93 -7.38
C VAL A 295 -46.09 -16.47 -7.23
N GLU A 296 -45.40 -17.09 -6.28
CA GLU A 296 -45.63 -18.49 -5.98
C GLU A 296 -46.94 -18.65 -5.25
N GLY A 297 -47.88 -19.44 -5.85
CA GLY A 297 -49.22 -19.66 -5.29
C GLY A 297 -50.39 -19.13 -6.13
N GLU A 298 -50.11 -18.30 -7.15
CA GLU A 298 -51.14 -18.03 -8.18
C GLU A 298 -51.14 -19.20 -9.18
N ASN A 299 -52.15 -20.11 -9.06
CA ASN A 299 -52.43 -21.10 -10.06
C ASN A 299 -52.69 -20.42 -11.41
N ASP A 300 -52.04 -20.88 -12.45
CA ASP A 300 -52.32 -20.62 -13.84
C ASP A 300 -53.74 -21.22 -14.17
N GLN A 301 -54.78 -20.56 -13.70
CA GLN A 301 -56.16 -20.86 -14.11
C GLN A 301 -56.53 -19.91 -15.26
N THR A 302 -55.86 -20.07 -16.42
CA THR A 302 -56.44 -19.59 -17.69
C THR A 302 -55.81 -20.33 -18.85
N ALA A 303 -56.24 -21.56 -19.13
CA ALA A 303 -56.27 -22.16 -20.46
C ALA A 303 -56.91 -23.56 -20.42
N GLU A 304 -58.21 -23.59 -20.03
CA GLU A 304 -59.09 -24.67 -20.50
C GLU A 304 -60.51 -24.08 -20.63
N GLY A 305 -60.92 -23.95 -21.84
CA GLY A 305 -62.33 -23.68 -22.16
C GLY A 305 -62.53 -22.73 -23.30
N GLU A 306 -62.46 -23.28 -24.50
CA GLU A 306 -63.60 -23.24 -25.42
C GLU A 306 -63.28 -24.03 -26.68
N THR A 307 -64.03 -25.16 -26.78
CA THR A 307 -64.17 -25.96 -27.98
C THR A 307 -65.03 -25.27 -29.03
#